data_7150895a1a720735bc4e068140d55453
#
_entry.id   7150895a1a720735bc4e068140d55453
#
_cell.length_a   1.000
_cell.length_b   1.000
_cell.length_c   1.000
_cell.angle_alpha   90.00
_cell.angle_beta   90.00
_cell.angle_gamma   90.00
#
_symmetry.space_group_name_H-M   'P 1'
#
loop_
_entity.id
_entity.type
_entity.pdbx_description
1 polymer ?
#
loop_
_entity_poly.entity_id
_entity_poly.type
_entity_poly.pdbx_seq_one_letter_code
_entity_poly.pdbx_strand_id
1 'polypeptide(L)' 'MNRKEVTSTPAMMPDKQLYRVPEAMRVLSLSRTVIYELIRSGRLRSVTQGRARLIPASAIAEYVALLETESRAA' A
#
# COMPACT_ATOMS: atom_id res chain seq x y z
N MET A 1 -29.27 -0.73 13.35
CA MET A 1 -28.80 -0.90 13.32
C MET A 1 -28.38 -1.06 13.02
N ASN A 2 -28.18 -0.95 12.84
CA ASN A 2 -27.54 -1.05 12.56
C ASN A 2 -26.91 -0.82 12.26
N ARG A 3 -26.82 -0.30 12.25
CA ARG A 3 -26.06 0.01 12.12
C ARG A 3 -25.22 -0.48 11.84
N LYS A 4 -24.91 -0.74 11.97
CA LYS A 4 -24.12 -1.27 11.84
C LYS A 4 -23.74 -1.75 11.04
N GLU A 5 -24.13 -1.85 10.81
CA GLU A 5 -23.86 -2.20 10.07
C GLU A 5 -23.34 -1.88 9.21
N VAL A 6 -23.72 -1.34 9.15
CA VAL A 6 -23.24 -0.64 8.35
C VAL A 6 -21.94 -0.77 8.05
N THR A 7 -21.43 -1.17 8.64
CA THR A 7 -20.16 -1.40 8.61
C THR A 7 -19.70 -2.20 7.54
N SER A 8 -20.37 -2.99 6.98
CA SER A 8 -19.92 -3.86 5.93
C SER A 8 -19.47 -3.09 4.75
N THR A 9 -20.05 -1.99 4.54
CA THR A 9 -19.66 -1.18 3.43
C THR A 9 -18.21 -0.81 3.46
N PRO A 10 -17.66 -0.54 4.57
CA PRO A 10 -16.26 -0.16 4.64
C PRO A 10 -15.34 -1.15 4.03
N ALA A 11 -15.73 -2.37 3.92
CA ALA A 11 -14.88 -3.36 3.30
C ALA A 11 -14.59 -3.01 1.86
N MET A 12 -15.46 -2.24 1.24
CA MET A 12 -15.30 -1.85 -0.14
C MET A 12 -14.35 -0.70 -0.30
N MET A 13 -14.23 0.12 0.73
CA MET A 13 -13.46 1.34 0.67
C MET A 13 -12.46 1.34 1.81
N PRO A 14 -11.19 1.22 1.50
CA PRO A 14 -10.21 1.28 2.58
C PRO A 14 -10.30 2.65 3.24
N ASP A 15 -10.15 2.67 4.54
CA ASP A 15 -10.19 3.91 5.29
C ASP A 15 -9.06 4.83 4.88
N LYS A 16 -7.91 4.26 4.56
CA LYS A 16 -6.74 5.05 4.24
C LYS A 16 -6.36 4.82 2.78
N GLN A 17 -6.32 5.90 2.04
CA GLN A 17 -6.01 5.87 0.62
C GLN A 17 -4.55 6.11 0.34
N LEU A 18 -3.88 6.82 1.24
CA LEU A 18 -2.47 7.15 1.07
C LEU A 18 -1.74 6.85 2.37
N TYR A 19 -0.54 6.30 2.22
CA TYR A 19 0.29 5.93 3.37
C TYR A 19 1.58 6.71 3.33
N ARG A 20 2.06 7.12 4.49
CA ARG A 20 3.41 7.64 4.60
C ARG A 20 4.38 6.47 4.64
N VAL A 21 5.65 6.75 4.36
CA VAL A 21 6.64 5.68 4.31
C VAL A 21 6.67 4.82 5.58
N PRO A 22 6.66 5.39 6.80
CA PRO A 22 6.67 4.54 7.98
C PRO A 22 5.46 3.63 8.07
N GLU A 23 4.31 4.09 7.60
CA GLU A 23 3.10 3.27 7.60
C GLU A 23 3.21 2.14 6.60
N ALA A 24 3.72 2.45 5.40
CA ALA A 24 3.92 1.42 4.38
C ALA A 24 4.90 0.36 4.86
N MET A 25 5.94 0.77 5.58
CA MET A 25 6.88 -0.18 6.17
C MET A 25 6.16 -1.19 7.05
N ARG A 26 5.24 -0.70 7.88
CA ARG A 26 4.49 -1.59 8.77
C ARG A 26 3.52 -2.48 8.01
N VAL A 27 2.80 -1.90 7.07
CA VAL A 27 1.80 -2.64 6.30
C VAL A 27 2.44 -3.75 5.49
N LEU A 28 3.61 -3.47 4.90
CA LEU A 28 4.29 -4.43 4.05
C LEU A 28 5.34 -5.24 4.79
N SER A 29 5.62 -4.90 6.05
CA SER A 29 6.65 -5.57 6.84
C SER A 29 8.03 -5.45 6.18
N LEU A 30 8.33 -4.26 5.68
CA LEU A 30 9.59 -4.02 5.00
C LEU A 30 10.33 -2.87 5.66
N SER A 31 11.65 -2.87 5.52
CA SER A 31 12.48 -1.81 6.06
C SER A 31 12.36 -0.55 5.20
N ARG A 32 12.78 0.57 5.75
CA ARG A 32 12.79 1.83 5.04
C ARG A 32 13.67 1.73 3.79
N THR A 33 14.83 1.12 3.91
CA THR A 33 15.75 0.97 2.79
C THR A 33 15.07 0.22 1.64
N VAL A 34 14.39 -0.88 1.97
CA VAL A 34 13.73 -1.68 0.94
C VAL A 34 12.59 -0.88 0.30
N ILE A 35 11.82 -0.15 1.10
CA ILE A 35 10.73 0.66 0.55
C ILE A 35 11.28 1.67 -0.48
N TYR A 36 12.36 2.37 -0.13
CA TYR A 36 12.92 3.35 -1.06
C TYR A 36 13.52 2.71 -2.30
N GLU A 37 14.10 1.52 -2.15
CA GLU A 37 14.61 0.78 -3.31
C GLU A 37 13.47 0.41 -4.25
N LEU A 38 12.34 -0.02 -3.69
CA LEU A 38 11.19 -0.39 -4.49
C LEU A 38 10.59 0.81 -5.20
N ILE A 39 10.57 1.95 -4.54
CA ILE A 39 10.09 3.18 -5.15
C ILE A 39 11.02 3.56 -6.30
N ARG A 40 12.32 3.51 -6.06
CA ARG A 40 13.31 3.92 -7.04
C ARG A 40 13.28 3.03 -8.28
N SER A 41 13.05 1.74 -8.08
CA SER A 41 13.02 0.79 -9.20
C SER A 41 11.69 0.76 -9.91
N GLY A 42 10.67 1.44 -9.37
CA GLY A 42 9.36 1.47 -9.98
C GLY A 42 8.46 0.31 -9.61
N ARG A 43 8.92 -0.58 -8.75
CA ARG A 43 8.09 -1.72 -8.35
C ARG A 43 6.99 -1.31 -7.38
N LEU A 44 7.21 -0.24 -6.63
CA LEU A 44 6.19 0.29 -5.74
C LEU A 44 5.96 1.75 -6.12
N ARG A 45 4.77 2.03 -6.66
CA ARG A 45 4.46 3.39 -7.09
C ARG A 45 4.31 4.29 -5.89
N SER A 46 4.70 5.54 -6.04
CA SER A 46 4.51 6.54 -5.00
C SER A 46 4.11 7.83 -5.66
N VAL A 47 3.58 8.73 -4.85
CA VAL A 47 3.22 10.06 -5.31
C VAL A 47 3.81 11.07 -4.34
N THR A 48 3.96 12.29 -4.82
CA THR A 48 4.47 13.36 -3.99
C THR A 48 3.40 14.42 -3.83
N GLN A 49 3.15 14.82 -2.61
CA GLN A 49 2.27 15.93 -2.36
C GLN A 49 3.01 16.93 -1.50
N GLY A 50 3.30 18.11 -2.08
CA GLY A 50 4.18 19.04 -1.42
C GLY A 50 5.53 18.39 -1.23
N ARG A 51 5.96 18.27 0.01
CA ARG A 51 7.23 17.62 0.32
C ARG A 51 7.08 16.19 0.79
N ALA A 52 5.84 15.75 0.90
CA ALA A 52 5.59 14.42 1.43
C ALA A 52 5.58 13.39 0.31
N ARG A 53 6.27 12.27 0.53
CA ARG A 53 6.19 11.13 -0.36
C ARG A 53 5.17 10.17 0.22
N LEU A 54 4.20 9.82 -0.59
CA LEU A 54 3.08 9.00 -0.13
C LEU A 54 2.94 7.78 -1.03
N ILE A 55 2.47 6.70 -0.46
CA ILE A 55 2.25 5.46 -1.20
C ILE A 55 0.76 5.20 -1.25
N PRO A 56 0.15 5.21 -2.45
CA PRO A 56 -1.28 4.94 -2.57
C PRO A 56 -1.60 3.51 -2.16
N ALA A 57 -2.77 3.32 -1.56
CA ALA A 57 -3.24 1.98 -1.21
C ALA A 57 -3.26 1.08 -2.44
N SER A 58 -3.63 1.64 -3.60
CA SER A 58 -3.66 0.85 -4.83
C SER A 58 -2.26 0.37 -5.22
N ALA A 59 -1.24 1.19 -4.97
CA ALA A 59 0.13 0.79 -5.27
C ALA A 59 0.58 -0.35 -4.37
N ILE A 60 0.17 -0.33 -3.11
CA ILE A 60 0.48 -1.42 -2.19
C ILE A 60 -0.17 -2.71 -2.67
N ALA A 61 -1.44 -2.63 -3.08
CA ALA A 61 -2.15 -3.80 -3.57
C ALA A 61 -1.49 -4.35 -4.84
N GLU A 62 -1.06 -3.48 -5.74
CA GLU A 62 -0.38 -3.90 -6.96
C GLU A 62 0.94 -4.58 -6.65
N TYR A 63 1.67 -4.05 -5.68
CA TYR A 63 2.95 -4.64 -5.32
C TYR A 63 2.76 -6.03 -4.71
N VAL A 64 1.77 -6.18 -3.84
CA VAL A 64 1.47 -7.49 -3.25
C VAL A 64 1.09 -8.48 -4.34
N ALA A 65 0.26 -8.05 -5.30
CA ALA A 65 -0.14 -8.91 -6.40
C ALA A 65 1.07 -9.32 -7.24
N LEU A 66 1.99 -8.39 -7.45
CA LEU A 66 3.22 -8.69 -8.20
C LEU A 66 4.04 -9.76 -7.48
N LEU A 67 4.19 -9.62 -6.16
CA LEU A 67 4.93 -10.61 -5.39
C LEU A 67 4.28 -11.97 -5.46
N GLU A 68 2.96 -12.01 -5.39
CA GLU A 68 2.24 -13.28 -5.49
C GLU A 68 2.46 -13.93 -6.85
N THR A 69 2.45 -13.13 -7.90
CA THR A 69 2.69 -13.64 -9.23
C THR A 69 4.11 -14.16 -9.37
N GLU A 70 5.08 -13.42 -8.88
CA GLU A 70 6.48 -13.84 -8.96
C GLU A 70 6.72 -15.11 -8.15
N SER A 71 6.07 -15.21 -7.01
CA SER A 71 6.20 -16.38 -6.17
C SER A 71 5.65 -17.63 -6.85
N ARG A 72 4.54 -17.47 -7.56
CA ARG A 72 3.96 -18.59 -8.28
C ARG A 72 4.79 -19.01 -9.47
N ALA A 73 5.46 -18.05 -10.10
CA ALA A 73 6.26 -18.34 -11.27
C ALA A 73 7.57 -19.03 -10.92
N ALA A 74 8.00 -18.88 -9.69
CA ALA A 74 9.31 -19.41 -9.27
C ALA A 74 9.33 -20.93 -9.07
#